data_ff80053bb102c2362c17f04452567746
#
_entry.id   ff80053bb102c2362c17f04452567746
#
_cell.length_a   1.000
_cell.length_b   1.000
_cell.length_c   1.000
_cell.angle_alpha   90.00
_cell.angle_beta   90.00
_cell.angle_gamma   90.00
#
_symmetry.space_group_name_H-M   'P 1'
#
loop_
_entity.id
_entity.type
_entity.pdbx_description
1 polymer ?
#
loop_
_entity_poly.entity_id
_entity_poly.type
_entity_poly.pdbx_seq_one_letter_code
_entity_poly.pdbx_strand_id
1 'polypeptide(L)'
;MNSIFDIIGPVMIGPSSSHTAGAARLGKMARCIFGSVPKKVEMTLYGSFAKTYKGHGTDRALLGGLLGFKEDDKRIRDGKELADEASLDYTFIESPLDIGHPNVVKFDLYGEKERHMSVVGRSIGGGQIMITEVDGNDMSITGDEFTLVVFHEDKPGAISLISQALSESDINIASMRVFRKGKYKDAVMVITTDSVVNPITVQFMRECPGIQDVMTFEAL
;
A
#
# COMPACT_ATOMS: atom_id res chain seq x y z
N MET A 1 11.88 14.33 -18.81
CA MET A 1 12.44 15.47 -18.03
C MET A 1 11.75 15.40 -16.69
N ASN A 2 12.48 15.21 -15.61
CA ASN A 2 11.88 15.30 -14.27
C ASN A 2 11.45 16.76 -14.05
N SER A 3 10.22 16.97 -13.67
CA SER A 3 9.71 18.29 -13.30
C SER A 3 10.47 18.78 -12.06
N ILE A 4 10.66 20.10 -11.93
CA ILE A 4 11.22 20.70 -10.71
C ILE A 4 10.37 20.35 -9.48
N PHE A 5 9.08 20.07 -9.68
CA PHE A 5 8.15 19.62 -8.64
C PHE A 5 8.40 18.18 -8.17
N ASP A 6 9.07 17.35 -8.99
CA ASP A 6 9.50 15.98 -8.58
C ASP A 6 10.69 16.03 -7.60
N ILE A 7 11.37 17.18 -7.53
CA ILE A 7 12.55 17.44 -6.66
C ILE A 7 12.12 18.13 -5.37
N ILE A 8 11.06 18.93 -5.40
CA ILE A 8 10.49 19.57 -4.21
C ILE A 8 9.58 18.54 -3.55
N GLY A 9 10.03 17.96 -2.43
CA GLY A 9 9.24 17.01 -1.66
C GLY A 9 7.90 17.61 -1.22
N PRO A 10 6.93 16.76 -0.85
CA PRO A 10 5.61 17.22 -0.40
C PRO A 10 5.70 18.09 0.85
N VAL A 11 4.67 18.90 1.11
CA VAL A 11 4.49 19.50 2.43
C VAL A 11 4.39 18.36 3.44
N MET A 12 5.27 18.35 4.43
CA MET A 12 5.40 17.21 5.34
C MET A 12 5.77 17.64 6.76
N ILE A 13 5.48 16.79 7.72
CA ILE A 13 5.92 16.92 9.10
C ILE A 13 7.13 16.01 9.29
N GLY A 14 8.29 16.61 9.58
CA GLY A 14 9.53 15.88 9.88
C GLY A 14 10.69 16.23 8.95
N PRO A 15 11.90 15.72 9.23
CA PRO A 15 13.13 16.19 8.60
C PRO A 15 13.46 15.50 7.26
N SER A 16 12.72 14.46 6.86
CA SER A 16 13.09 13.63 5.72
C SER A 16 11.89 13.23 4.88
N SER A 17 11.94 13.53 3.57
CA SER A 17 10.90 13.11 2.64
C SER A 17 10.77 11.58 2.52
N SER A 18 11.87 10.84 2.58
CA SER A 18 11.83 9.38 2.50
C SER A 18 11.52 8.71 3.84
N HIS A 19 12.10 9.21 4.96
CA HIS A 19 11.97 8.58 6.26
C HIS A 19 10.75 9.04 7.06
N THR A 20 10.14 10.18 6.71
CA THR A 20 8.92 10.67 7.37
C THR A 20 7.73 10.66 6.43
N ALA A 21 7.74 11.46 5.35
CA ALA A 21 6.60 11.52 4.44
C ALA A 21 6.34 10.17 3.75
N GLY A 22 7.38 9.55 3.19
CA GLY A 22 7.26 8.21 2.58
C GLY A 22 6.82 7.14 3.58
N ALA A 23 7.30 7.20 4.83
CA ALA A 23 6.87 6.27 5.87
C ALA A 23 5.39 6.45 6.25
N ALA A 24 4.92 7.70 6.39
CA ALA A 24 3.51 7.98 6.66
C ALA A 24 2.61 7.44 5.53
N ARG A 25 2.98 7.69 4.28
CA ARG A 25 2.26 7.16 3.11
C ARG A 25 2.29 5.64 3.05
N LEU A 26 3.41 4.98 3.41
CA LEU A 26 3.49 3.51 3.49
C LEU A 26 2.53 2.96 4.54
N GLY A 27 2.51 3.53 5.74
CA GLY A 27 1.57 3.14 6.80
C GLY A 27 0.10 3.34 6.37
N LYS A 28 -0.21 4.48 5.73
CA LYS A 28 -1.56 4.77 5.23
C LYS A 28 -1.97 3.79 4.12
N MET A 29 -1.07 3.47 3.19
CA MET A 29 -1.36 2.50 2.13
C MET A 29 -1.54 1.09 2.71
N ALA A 30 -0.71 0.66 3.66
CA ALA A 30 -0.87 -0.62 4.34
C ALA A 30 -2.24 -0.73 5.03
N ARG A 31 -2.70 0.34 5.70
CA ARG A 31 -4.06 0.41 6.25
C ARG A 31 -5.13 0.33 5.17
N CYS A 32 -4.99 1.06 4.06
CA CYS A 32 -5.95 1.02 2.94
C CYS A 32 -6.07 -0.40 2.38
N ILE A 33 -4.94 -1.07 2.13
CA ILE A 33 -4.89 -2.45 1.65
C ILE A 33 -5.53 -3.41 2.66
N PHE A 34 -5.28 -3.23 3.95
CA PHE A 34 -5.92 -4.00 5.01
C PHE A 34 -7.40 -3.67 5.19
N GLY A 35 -7.87 -2.51 4.75
CA GLY A 35 -9.27 -2.08 4.77
C GLY A 35 -9.78 -1.56 6.12
N SER A 36 -8.95 -1.51 7.15
CA SER A 36 -9.28 -0.98 8.49
C SER A 36 -8.02 -0.66 9.27
N VAL A 37 -8.14 -0.02 10.44
CA VAL A 37 -7.04 0.03 11.42
C VAL A 37 -6.82 -1.40 11.93
N PRO A 38 -5.59 -1.94 11.88
CA PRO A 38 -5.31 -3.25 12.46
C PRO A 38 -5.40 -3.21 13.99
N LYS A 39 -5.66 -4.36 14.63
CA LYS A 39 -5.55 -4.50 16.10
C LYS A 39 -4.10 -4.66 16.54
N LYS A 40 -3.31 -5.33 15.73
CA LYS A 40 -1.88 -5.54 15.97
C LYS A 40 -1.13 -5.39 14.64
N VAL A 41 0.10 -4.88 14.71
CA VAL A 41 1.01 -4.82 13.56
C VAL A 41 2.45 -5.11 13.99
N GLU A 42 3.12 -5.96 13.23
CA GLU A 42 4.57 -6.15 13.32
C GLU A 42 5.21 -5.51 12.10
N MET A 43 6.11 -4.57 12.31
CA MET A 43 6.78 -3.81 11.26
C MET A 43 8.25 -4.19 11.19
N THR A 44 8.61 -5.01 10.22
CA THR A 44 10.02 -5.35 9.97
C THR A 44 10.65 -4.31 9.06
N LEU A 45 11.66 -3.63 9.58
CA LEU A 45 12.38 -2.56 8.91
C LEU A 45 13.68 -3.09 8.30
N TYR A 46 14.02 -2.61 7.10
CA TYR A 46 15.22 -3.02 6.37
C TYR A 46 16.09 -1.81 6.01
N GLY A 47 17.38 -2.06 5.84
CA GLY A 47 18.35 -1.08 5.34
C GLY A 47 18.46 0.18 6.21
N SER A 48 18.27 1.36 5.62
CA SER A 48 18.33 2.63 6.32
C SER A 48 17.18 2.81 7.31
N PHE A 49 15.99 2.32 6.97
CA PHE A 49 14.86 2.34 7.91
C PHE A 49 15.22 1.63 9.22
N ALA A 50 15.78 0.42 9.16
CA ALA A 50 16.20 -0.31 10.35
C ALA A 50 17.21 0.45 11.22
N LYS A 51 18.15 1.16 10.58
CA LYS A 51 19.27 1.83 11.28
C LYS A 51 18.89 3.17 11.89
N THR A 52 17.91 3.88 11.30
CA THR A 52 17.69 5.31 11.60
C THR A 52 16.27 5.67 12.01
N TYR A 53 15.34 4.72 12.08
CA TYR A 53 13.91 4.98 12.26
C TYR A 53 13.57 5.83 13.49
N LYS A 54 14.26 5.62 14.62
CA LYS A 54 14.04 6.41 15.85
C LYS A 54 14.47 7.87 15.66
N GLY A 55 15.64 8.10 15.04
CA GLY A 55 16.22 9.43 14.87
C GLY A 55 15.46 10.30 13.86
N HIS A 56 14.90 9.71 12.81
CA HIS A 56 14.16 10.40 11.76
C HIS A 56 12.63 10.41 11.98
N GLY A 57 12.14 9.79 13.06
CA GLY A 57 10.70 9.71 13.35
C GLY A 57 9.94 8.79 12.39
N THR A 58 10.62 7.85 11.75
CA THR A 58 10.01 6.86 10.85
C THR A 58 8.97 6.02 11.57
N ASP A 59 9.26 5.66 12.83
CA ASP A 59 8.34 4.93 13.71
C ASP A 59 7.01 5.67 13.91
N ARG A 60 7.07 6.96 14.28
CA ARG A 60 5.89 7.80 14.44
C ARG A 60 5.14 8.00 13.13
N ALA A 61 5.88 8.15 12.03
CA ALA A 61 5.28 8.33 10.71
C ALA A 61 4.55 7.07 10.21
N LEU A 62 5.15 5.88 10.37
CA LEU A 62 4.50 4.61 10.03
C LEU A 62 3.21 4.41 10.82
N LEU A 63 3.24 4.65 12.14
CA LEU A 63 2.06 4.54 13.01
C LEU A 63 1.01 5.60 12.67
N GLY A 64 1.40 6.86 12.47
CA GLY A 64 0.49 7.91 12.03
C GLY A 64 -0.22 7.57 10.72
N GLY A 65 0.52 7.01 9.76
CA GLY A 65 -0.06 6.50 8.51
C GLY A 65 -1.06 5.36 8.73
N LEU A 66 -0.74 4.39 9.59
CA LEU A 66 -1.66 3.30 9.97
C LEU A 66 -2.92 3.82 10.66
N LEU A 67 -2.84 4.94 11.38
CA LEU A 67 -4.00 5.65 11.93
C LEU A 67 -4.76 6.47 10.88
N GLY A 68 -4.22 6.63 9.66
CA GLY A 68 -4.85 7.29 8.52
C GLY A 68 -4.43 8.75 8.32
N PHE A 69 -3.41 9.24 9.03
CA PHE A 69 -2.93 10.60 8.88
C PHE A 69 -2.16 10.76 7.56
N LYS A 70 -2.28 11.96 6.97
CA LYS A 70 -1.47 12.37 5.82
C LYS A 70 -0.08 12.81 6.28
N GLU A 71 0.87 12.85 5.36
CA GLU A 71 2.27 13.22 5.62
C GLU A 71 2.47 14.66 6.12
N ASP A 72 1.51 15.54 5.91
CA ASP A 72 1.49 16.93 6.39
C ASP A 72 0.71 17.12 7.71
N ASP A 73 0.10 16.07 8.22
CA ASP A 73 -0.68 16.12 9.46
C ASP A 73 0.26 16.25 10.69
N LYS A 74 0.05 17.29 11.48
CA LYS A 74 0.88 17.56 12.67
C LYS A 74 0.85 16.43 13.70
N ARG A 75 -0.22 15.63 13.73
CA ARG A 75 -0.39 14.48 14.63
C ARG A 75 0.63 13.37 14.40
N ILE A 76 1.31 13.33 13.25
CA ILE A 76 2.41 12.39 13.01
C ILE A 76 3.51 12.48 14.07
N ARG A 77 3.74 13.67 14.67
CA ARG A 77 4.73 13.86 15.74
C ARG A 77 4.42 13.01 16.97
N ASP A 78 3.16 12.81 17.25
CA ASP A 78 2.63 12.10 18.41
C ASP A 78 2.06 10.72 17.99
N GLY A 79 2.60 10.17 16.88
CA GLY A 79 2.08 8.94 16.25
C GLY A 79 2.11 7.71 17.17
N LYS A 80 3.06 7.63 18.13
CA LYS A 80 3.12 6.54 19.11
C LYS A 80 2.06 6.69 20.18
N GLU A 81 1.98 7.86 20.77
CA GLU A 81 1.00 8.20 21.79
C GLU A 81 -0.42 7.98 21.27
N LEU A 82 -0.68 8.41 20.03
CA LEU A 82 -1.98 8.21 19.38
C LEU A 82 -2.25 6.74 19.00
N ALA A 83 -1.21 5.96 18.69
CA ALA A 83 -1.35 4.52 18.49
C ALA A 83 -1.71 3.80 19.78
N ASP A 84 -1.07 4.19 20.91
CA ASP A 84 -1.38 3.66 22.24
C ASP A 84 -2.82 4.03 22.66
N GLU A 85 -3.25 5.28 22.45
CA GLU A 85 -4.63 5.72 22.67
C GLU A 85 -5.66 4.96 21.83
N ALA A 86 -5.31 4.63 20.59
CA ALA A 86 -6.12 3.81 19.68
C ALA A 86 -6.09 2.31 20.03
N SER A 87 -5.34 1.90 21.05
CA SER A 87 -5.12 0.50 21.43
C SER A 87 -4.57 -0.36 20.30
N LEU A 88 -3.73 0.22 19.44
CA LEU A 88 -3.01 -0.50 18.41
C LEU A 88 -1.78 -1.17 19.04
N ASP A 89 -1.75 -2.49 19.08
CA ASP A 89 -0.55 -3.25 19.46
C ASP A 89 0.47 -3.20 18.31
N TYR A 90 1.69 -2.70 18.56
CA TYR A 90 2.69 -2.56 17.52
C TYR A 90 4.08 -2.98 17.97
N THR A 91 4.83 -3.57 17.05
CA THR A 91 6.23 -3.97 17.26
C THR A 91 7.08 -3.56 16.07
N PHE A 92 8.25 -2.99 16.35
CA PHE A 92 9.28 -2.72 15.34
C PHE A 92 10.38 -3.77 15.43
N ILE A 93 10.71 -4.40 14.30
CA ILE A 93 11.74 -5.43 14.16
C ILE A 93 12.81 -4.89 13.22
N GLU A 94 14.04 -4.75 13.72
CA GLU A 94 15.18 -4.35 12.91
C GLU A 94 15.79 -5.57 12.21
N SER A 95 15.71 -5.61 10.88
CA SER A 95 16.27 -6.72 10.10
C SER A 95 17.69 -6.38 9.61
N PRO A 96 18.66 -7.28 9.78
CA PRO A 96 20.00 -7.12 9.23
C PRO A 96 20.08 -7.46 7.73
N LEU A 97 19.01 -7.99 7.15
CA LEU A 97 19.02 -8.45 5.75
C LEU A 97 19.06 -7.27 4.78
N ASP A 98 19.89 -7.40 3.75
CA ASP A 98 19.84 -6.50 2.59
C ASP A 98 18.89 -7.10 1.54
N ILE A 99 17.81 -6.36 1.27
CA ILE A 99 16.81 -6.74 0.28
C ILE A 99 16.83 -5.82 -0.95
N GLY A 100 17.98 -5.18 -1.21
CA GLY A 100 18.25 -4.41 -2.42
C GLY A 100 17.66 -3.00 -2.43
N HIS A 101 17.05 -2.52 -1.34
CA HIS A 101 16.60 -1.13 -1.21
C HIS A 101 16.69 -0.64 0.25
N PRO A 102 17.18 0.60 0.49
CA PRO A 102 17.47 1.09 1.84
C PRO A 102 16.23 1.39 2.70
N ASN A 103 15.11 1.70 2.12
CA ASN A 103 13.93 2.23 2.83
C ASN A 103 12.72 1.31 2.64
N VAL A 104 12.82 0.09 3.16
CA VAL A 104 11.74 -0.90 3.05
C VAL A 104 11.17 -1.24 4.42
N VAL A 105 9.88 -1.44 4.46
CA VAL A 105 9.14 -1.99 5.59
C VAL A 105 8.21 -3.11 5.12
N LYS A 106 8.19 -4.19 5.90
CA LYS A 106 7.17 -5.23 5.83
C LYS A 106 6.23 -5.04 7.00
N PHE A 107 4.95 -4.94 6.71
CA PHE A 107 3.88 -4.93 7.70
C PHE A 107 3.26 -6.33 7.75
N ASP A 108 3.22 -6.94 8.92
CA ASP A 108 2.36 -8.08 9.22
C ASP A 108 1.19 -7.55 10.06
N LEU A 109 0.01 -7.46 9.44
CA LEU A 109 -1.18 -6.79 9.95
C LEU A 109 -2.19 -7.82 10.46
N TYR A 110 -2.70 -7.64 11.67
CA TYR A 110 -3.64 -8.55 12.29
C TYR A 110 -4.93 -7.80 12.67
N GLY A 111 -6.05 -8.39 12.34
CA GLY A 111 -7.38 -7.84 12.59
C GLY A 111 -8.25 -8.72 13.48
N GLU A 112 -9.55 -8.57 13.34
CA GLU A 112 -10.54 -9.44 13.98
C GLU A 112 -10.64 -10.80 13.29
N LYS A 113 -11.13 -11.81 14.01
CA LYS A 113 -11.42 -13.15 13.49
C LYS A 113 -10.21 -13.79 12.77
N GLU A 114 -9.02 -13.68 13.39
CA GLU A 114 -7.77 -14.24 12.85
C GLU A 114 -7.35 -13.68 11.47
N ARG A 115 -7.92 -12.55 11.05
CA ARG A 115 -7.51 -11.89 9.81
C ARG A 115 -6.05 -11.48 9.88
N HIS A 116 -5.25 -11.95 8.95
CA HIS A 116 -3.85 -11.59 8.79
C HIS A 116 -3.59 -11.17 7.34
N MET A 117 -2.71 -10.19 7.15
CA MET A 117 -2.23 -9.76 5.84
C MET A 117 -0.80 -9.24 5.94
N SER A 118 0.01 -9.60 4.99
CA SER A 118 1.39 -9.13 4.85
C SER A 118 1.48 -8.11 3.72
N VAL A 119 2.09 -6.95 3.97
CA VAL A 119 2.30 -5.90 2.97
C VAL A 119 3.76 -5.47 3.00
N VAL A 120 4.44 -5.49 1.85
CA VAL A 120 5.81 -4.98 1.71
C VAL A 120 5.80 -3.72 0.86
N GLY A 121 6.40 -2.66 1.39
CA GLY A 121 6.50 -1.40 0.68
C GLY A 121 7.84 -0.72 0.87
N ARG A 122 8.19 0.15 -0.07
CA ARG A 122 9.41 0.94 -0.04
C ARG A 122 9.15 2.41 -0.31
N SER A 123 9.87 3.27 0.40
CA SER A 123 9.91 4.71 0.10
C SER A 123 11.00 4.97 -0.93
N ILE A 124 10.63 5.51 -2.09
CA ILE A 124 11.52 5.73 -3.24
C ILE A 124 12.05 7.17 -3.33
N GLY A 125 11.82 7.98 -2.30
CA GLY A 125 12.29 9.37 -2.22
C GLY A 125 11.22 10.38 -2.61
N GLY A 126 11.40 11.66 -2.23
CA GLY A 126 10.43 12.73 -2.53
C GLY A 126 9.05 12.55 -1.89
N GLY A 127 8.92 11.69 -0.89
CA GLY A 127 7.61 11.27 -0.35
C GLY A 127 6.91 10.18 -1.15
N GLN A 128 7.44 9.79 -2.30
CA GLN A 128 6.87 8.72 -3.13
C GLN A 128 7.11 7.35 -2.51
N ILE A 129 6.17 6.45 -2.75
CA ILE A 129 6.19 5.08 -2.25
C ILE A 129 5.92 4.07 -3.36
N MET A 130 6.24 2.82 -3.08
CA MET A 130 5.80 1.69 -3.89
C MET A 130 5.52 0.49 -2.99
N ILE A 131 4.30 -0.02 -3.02
CA ILE A 131 3.99 -1.36 -2.49
C ILE A 131 4.47 -2.37 -3.52
N THR A 132 5.27 -3.32 -3.07
CA THR A 132 5.93 -4.31 -3.94
C THR A 132 5.37 -5.70 -3.77
N GLU A 133 4.71 -5.99 -2.63
CA GLU A 133 4.16 -7.31 -2.33
C GLU A 133 2.95 -7.19 -1.39
N VAL A 134 1.94 -8.01 -1.60
CA VAL A 134 0.83 -8.28 -0.65
C VAL A 134 0.58 -9.78 -0.60
N ASP A 135 0.63 -10.37 0.60
CA ASP A 135 0.46 -11.82 0.86
C ASP A 135 1.29 -12.70 -0.09
N GLY A 136 2.57 -12.33 -0.29
CA GLY A 136 3.49 -13.05 -1.16
C GLY A 136 3.20 -12.92 -2.66
N ASN A 137 2.32 -12.01 -3.05
CA ASN A 137 2.07 -11.68 -4.44
C ASN A 137 2.79 -10.40 -4.83
N ASP A 138 3.66 -10.46 -5.83
CA ASP A 138 4.32 -9.29 -6.39
C ASP A 138 3.30 -8.31 -6.95
N MET A 139 3.54 -7.02 -6.72
CA MET A 139 2.72 -5.95 -7.30
C MET A 139 3.49 -4.62 -7.39
N SER A 140 2.87 -3.60 -7.96
CA SER A 140 3.45 -2.26 -8.06
C SER A 140 2.33 -1.23 -7.90
N ILE A 141 2.18 -0.69 -6.68
CA ILE A 141 1.16 0.31 -6.35
C ILE A 141 1.88 1.53 -5.76
N THR A 142 1.73 2.69 -6.39
CA THR A 142 2.35 3.95 -5.92
C THR A 142 1.45 4.75 -4.98
N GLY A 143 0.13 4.55 -5.07
CA GLY A 143 -0.86 5.28 -4.29
C GLY A 143 -1.13 6.70 -4.79
N ASP A 144 -0.68 7.05 -5.99
CA ASP A 144 -0.89 8.39 -6.57
C ASP A 144 -2.13 8.44 -7.48
N GLU A 145 -2.70 7.28 -7.82
CA GLU A 145 -3.82 7.14 -8.75
C GLU A 145 -4.89 6.22 -8.16
N PHE A 146 -6.12 6.33 -8.65
CA PHE A 146 -7.15 5.34 -8.35
C PHE A 146 -6.68 3.97 -8.81
N THR A 147 -6.64 3.03 -7.89
CA THR A 147 -6.06 1.71 -8.15
C THR A 147 -7.06 0.61 -7.83
N LEU A 148 -7.23 -0.29 -8.77
CA LEU A 148 -7.98 -1.54 -8.64
C LEU A 148 -7.00 -2.70 -8.61
N VAL A 149 -7.10 -3.56 -7.61
CA VAL A 149 -6.34 -4.81 -7.50
C VAL A 149 -7.30 -5.97 -7.57
N VAL A 150 -7.06 -6.87 -8.54
CA VAL A 150 -7.91 -8.04 -8.77
C VAL A 150 -7.09 -9.31 -8.59
N PHE A 151 -7.44 -10.12 -7.60
CA PHE A 151 -6.88 -11.45 -7.40
C PHE A 151 -7.70 -12.45 -8.21
N HIS A 152 -7.04 -13.21 -9.09
CA HIS A 152 -7.73 -14.09 -10.01
C HIS A 152 -6.93 -15.34 -10.38
N GLU A 153 -7.60 -16.34 -10.95
CA GLU A 153 -6.92 -17.46 -11.61
C GLU A 153 -6.33 -17.00 -12.95
N ASP A 154 -5.09 -17.41 -13.27
CA ASP A 154 -4.42 -17.13 -14.56
C ASP A 154 -5.05 -17.95 -15.69
N LYS A 155 -6.23 -17.53 -16.16
CA LYS A 155 -6.98 -18.20 -17.23
C LYS A 155 -7.30 -17.24 -18.38
N PRO A 156 -7.39 -17.75 -19.62
CA PRO A 156 -7.91 -16.97 -20.73
C PRO A 156 -9.27 -16.35 -20.42
N GLY A 157 -9.44 -15.08 -20.75
CA GLY A 157 -10.68 -14.34 -20.50
C GLY A 157 -10.70 -13.48 -19.24
N ALA A 158 -9.85 -13.72 -18.23
CA ALA A 158 -9.85 -12.94 -17.00
C ALA A 158 -9.64 -11.44 -17.25
N ILE A 159 -8.62 -11.08 -18.06
CA ILE A 159 -8.35 -9.67 -18.42
C ILE A 159 -9.53 -9.07 -19.21
N SER A 160 -10.08 -9.81 -20.17
CA SER A 160 -11.19 -9.35 -21.00
C SER A 160 -12.42 -9.03 -20.15
N LEU A 161 -12.74 -9.89 -19.20
CA LEU A 161 -13.88 -9.73 -18.31
C LEU A 161 -13.75 -8.47 -17.43
N ILE A 162 -12.58 -8.24 -16.84
CA ILE A 162 -12.34 -7.07 -16.01
C ILE A 162 -12.33 -5.78 -16.84
N SER A 163 -11.66 -5.79 -18.00
CA SER A 163 -11.64 -4.61 -18.89
C SER A 163 -13.01 -4.29 -19.46
N GLN A 164 -13.85 -5.29 -19.74
CA GLN A 164 -15.23 -5.08 -20.17
C GLN A 164 -16.07 -4.45 -19.05
N ALA A 165 -15.99 -4.94 -17.82
CA ALA A 165 -16.73 -4.39 -16.67
C ALA A 165 -16.37 -2.92 -16.42
N LEU A 166 -15.09 -2.54 -16.57
CA LEU A 166 -14.66 -1.14 -16.46
C LEU A 166 -15.22 -0.30 -17.61
N SER A 167 -15.15 -0.81 -18.85
CA SER A 167 -15.68 -0.13 -20.03
C SER A 167 -17.20 0.09 -19.97
N GLU A 168 -17.96 -0.90 -19.52
CA GLU A 168 -19.41 -0.79 -19.33
C GLU A 168 -19.79 0.21 -18.23
N SER A 169 -18.86 0.50 -17.33
CA SER A 169 -18.99 1.52 -16.27
C SER A 169 -18.46 2.89 -16.66
N ASP A 170 -18.04 3.08 -17.92
CA ASP A 170 -17.44 4.32 -18.46
C ASP A 170 -16.14 4.71 -17.70
N ILE A 171 -15.36 3.71 -17.30
CA ILE A 171 -14.10 3.90 -16.57
C ILE A 171 -12.92 3.59 -17.49
N ASN A 172 -12.09 4.60 -17.74
CA ASN A 172 -10.89 4.46 -18.53
C ASN A 172 -9.75 3.84 -17.73
N ILE A 173 -8.99 2.94 -18.35
CA ILE A 173 -7.80 2.30 -17.79
C ILE A 173 -6.58 3.12 -18.19
N ALA A 174 -5.89 3.72 -17.21
CA ALA A 174 -4.64 4.45 -17.44
C ALA A 174 -3.45 3.49 -17.59
N SER A 175 -3.39 2.46 -16.74
CA SER A 175 -2.39 1.38 -16.86
C SER A 175 -2.94 0.06 -16.34
N MET A 176 -2.36 -1.06 -16.79
CA MET A 176 -2.66 -2.38 -16.28
C MET A 176 -1.40 -3.24 -16.28
N ARG A 177 -1.16 -3.92 -15.16
CA ARG A 177 -0.08 -4.90 -15.02
C ARG A 177 -0.63 -6.19 -14.41
N VAL A 178 -0.17 -7.34 -14.93
CA VAL A 178 -0.54 -8.65 -14.40
C VAL A 178 0.70 -9.34 -13.87
N PHE A 179 0.64 -9.74 -12.62
CA PHE A 179 1.67 -10.50 -11.91
C PHE A 179 1.13 -11.92 -11.72
N ARG A 180 1.89 -12.93 -12.13
CA ARG A 180 1.47 -14.33 -12.02
C ARG A 180 2.55 -15.20 -11.41
N LYS A 181 2.17 -16.10 -10.52
CA LYS A 181 3.06 -17.11 -9.94
C LYS A 181 3.41 -18.24 -10.92
N GLY A 182 2.64 -18.39 -11.99
CA GLY A 182 2.83 -19.39 -13.03
C GLY A 182 1.57 -19.61 -13.84
N LYS A 183 1.70 -20.29 -14.99
CA LYS A 183 0.57 -20.59 -15.88
C LYS A 183 -0.52 -21.40 -15.15
N TYR A 184 -1.76 -20.97 -15.24
CA TYR A 184 -2.94 -21.56 -14.59
C TYR A 184 -2.87 -21.60 -13.05
N LYS A 185 -2.09 -20.70 -12.43
CA LYS A 185 -2.05 -20.49 -10.98
C LYS A 185 -2.69 -19.15 -10.63
N ASP A 186 -2.50 -18.73 -9.37
CA ASP A 186 -2.96 -17.41 -8.93
C ASP A 186 -2.20 -16.30 -9.63
N ALA A 187 -2.93 -15.23 -9.95
CA ALA A 187 -2.41 -14.01 -10.53
C ALA A 187 -3.07 -12.78 -9.89
N VAL A 188 -2.41 -11.65 -10.00
CA VAL A 188 -2.91 -10.37 -9.53
C VAL A 188 -2.85 -9.37 -10.68
N MET A 189 -3.97 -8.72 -10.98
CA MET A 189 -4.00 -7.53 -11.83
C MET A 189 -3.95 -6.28 -10.95
N VAL A 190 -3.05 -5.38 -11.26
CA VAL A 190 -3.02 -4.01 -10.72
C VAL A 190 -3.38 -3.08 -11.87
N ILE A 191 -4.47 -2.35 -11.71
CA ILE A 191 -5.05 -1.48 -12.73
C ILE A 191 -5.15 -0.08 -12.13
N THR A 192 -4.59 0.93 -12.81
CA THR A 192 -4.86 2.33 -12.48
C THR A 192 -5.94 2.87 -13.41
N THR A 193 -6.83 3.68 -12.87
CA THR A 193 -7.99 4.23 -13.58
C THR A 193 -8.06 5.74 -13.44
N ASP A 194 -8.71 6.41 -14.39
CA ASP A 194 -8.87 7.87 -14.37
C ASP A 194 -9.92 8.33 -13.35
N SER A 195 -10.74 7.41 -12.84
CA SER A 195 -11.81 7.68 -11.88
C SER A 195 -12.04 6.52 -10.93
N VAL A 196 -12.75 6.79 -9.84
CA VAL A 196 -13.12 5.77 -8.84
C VAL A 196 -14.00 4.70 -9.46
N VAL A 197 -13.68 3.44 -9.23
CA VAL A 197 -14.54 2.31 -9.60
C VAL A 197 -15.69 2.22 -8.60
N ASN A 198 -16.93 2.32 -9.09
CA ASN A 198 -18.08 2.31 -8.20
C ASN A 198 -18.30 0.94 -7.53
N PRO A 199 -18.93 0.91 -6.33
CA PRO A 199 -19.12 -0.33 -5.58
C PRO A 199 -19.92 -1.42 -6.31
N ILE A 200 -20.83 -1.04 -7.21
CA ILE A 200 -21.66 -2.00 -7.99
C ILE A 200 -20.75 -2.76 -8.96
N THR A 201 -19.89 -2.06 -9.67
CA THR A 201 -18.91 -2.65 -10.59
C THR A 201 -17.91 -3.55 -9.84
N VAL A 202 -17.42 -3.12 -8.67
CA VAL A 202 -16.56 -3.94 -7.82
C VAL A 202 -17.26 -5.24 -7.40
N GLN A 203 -18.52 -5.13 -6.96
CA GLN A 203 -19.30 -6.30 -6.56
C GLN A 203 -19.56 -7.26 -7.73
N PHE A 204 -19.89 -6.74 -8.90
CA PHE A 204 -20.04 -7.52 -10.13
C PHE A 204 -18.74 -8.28 -10.45
N MET A 205 -17.58 -7.61 -10.38
CA MET A 205 -16.29 -8.27 -10.62
C MET A 205 -16.03 -9.41 -9.63
N ARG A 206 -16.33 -9.23 -8.33
CA ARG A 206 -16.18 -10.28 -7.30
C ARG A 206 -17.01 -11.52 -7.56
N GLU A 207 -18.17 -11.36 -8.22
CA GLU A 207 -19.07 -12.47 -8.55
C GLU A 207 -18.68 -13.20 -9.84
N CYS A 208 -17.70 -12.67 -10.58
CA CYS A 208 -17.27 -13.25 -11.84
C CYS A 208 -16.46 -14.53 -11.66
N PRO A 209 -16.65 -15.56 -12.52
CA PRO A 209 -15.91 -16.82 -12.43
C PRO A 209 -14.38 -16.62 -12.53
N GLY A 210 -13.64 -17.20 -11.59
CA GLY A 210 -12.19 -17.15 -11.55
C GLY A 210 -11.62 -15.89 -10.88
N ILE A 211 -12.45 -14.95 -10.43
CA ILE A 211 -12.06 -13.85 -9.57
C ILE A 211 -12.15 -14.31 -8.11
N GLN A 212 -11.10 -14.06 -7.36
CA GLN A 212 -10.97 -14.46 -5.94
C GLN A 212 -11.29 -13.29 -5.00
N ASP A 213 -10.76 -12.09 -5.32
CA ASP A 213 -11.07 -10.86 -4.59
C ASP A 213 -10.78 -9.62 -5.46
N VAL A 214 -11.40 -8.51 -5.07
CA VAL A 214 -11.23 -7.20 -5.71
C VAL A 214 -11.10 -6.13 -4.64
N MET A 215 -10.01 -5.35 -4.69
CA MET A 215 -9.76 -4.21 -3.81
C MET A 215 -9.66 -2.93 -4.62
N THR A 216 -10.13 -1.81 -4.06
CA THR A 216 -10.00 -0.49 -4.67
C THR A 216 -9.37 0.48 -3.69
N PHE A 217 -8.51 1.36 -4.20
CA PHE A 217 -7.86 2.41 -3.42
C PHE A 217 -8.02 3.74 -4.14
N GLU A 218 -8.35 4.78 -3.38
CA GLU A 218 -8.25 6.15 -3.85
C GLU A 218 -6.78 6.62 -3.77
N ALA A 219 -6.45 7.69 -4.49
CA ALA A 219 -5.16 8.36 -4.33
C ALA A 219 -4.98 8.85 -2.88
N LEU A 220 -3.77 8.70 -2.33
CA LEU A 220 -3.43 9.00 -0.93
C LEU A 220 -3.50 10.49 -0.59
#